data_634d773fb3b2e15c895222e74be8542a
#
_entry.id   634d773fb3b2e15c895222e74be8542a
#
_cell.length_a   1.000
_cell.length_b   1.000
_cell.length_c   1.000
_cell.angle_alpha   90.00
_cell.angle_beta   90.00
_cell.angle_gamma   90.00
#
_symmetry.space_group_name_H-M   'P 1'
#
loop_
_entity.id
_entity.type
_entity.pdbx_description
1 polymer ?
#
loop_
_entity_poly.entity_id
_entity_poly.type
_entity_poly.pdbx_seq_one_letter_code
_entity_poly.pdbx_strand_id
1 'polypeptide(L)'
;MTIEINGLTKQYKEHVVVDQLSLNIKMGEFFALLGQNAAGKTTTIKMLCGLLSPTAGDALLDGESIVHHQVAAKKKLNISPQETAVAPNLTVLENLLLMGRIYGCSKTEANKRASAQMNLFGLTPRQSNKAKTLSGGYKRRLSVAMAMMSNPKILFLDEPTLGMDVRARHDLWKILNQLKGQVTIVLTTHYLEEVEVLADRVGIMHRGRLRALGTVQQLKHETKKNFLEDVFLELTEEGAL
;
A
#
# COMPACT_ATOMS: atom_id res chain seq x y z
N MET A 1 11.67 14.22 -0.02
CA MET A 1 10.55 13.42 -0.54
C MET A 1 10.95 11.96 -0.46
N THR A 2 10.01 11.05 -0.24
CA THR A 2 10.32 9.61 -0.26
C THR A 2 9.85 8.97 -1.56
N ILE A 3 8.77 9.48 -2.15
CA ILE A 3 8.29 9.05 -3.47
C ILE A 3 8.04 10.29 -4.30
N GLU A 4 8.60 10.33 -5.50
CA GLU A 4 8.39 11.38 -6.50
C GLU A 4 8.00 10.72 -7.81
N ILE A 5 6.78 10.95 -8.26
CA ILE A 5 6.23 10.36 -9.49
C ILE A 5 6.14 11.46 -10.54
N ASN A 6 6.73 11.24 -11.72
CA ASN A 6 6.85 12.22 -12.79
C ASN A 6 6.31 11.65 -14.11
N GLY A 7 5.09 12.01 -14.48
CA GLY A 7 4.46 11.63 -15.76
C GLY A 7 4.30 10.12 -15.95
N LEU A 8 4.16 9.36 -14.85
CA LEU A 8 4.13 7.91 -14.90
C LEU A 8 2.94 7.42 -15.71
N THR A 9 3.22 6.69 -16.78
CA THR A 9 2.21 6.26 -17.77
C THR A 9 2.30 4.76 -18.00
N LYS A 10 1.15 4.10 -18.06
CA LYS A 10 1.05 2.71 -18.51
C LYS A 10 -0.01 2.55 -19.57
N GLN A 11 0.41 2.07 -20.73
CA GLN A 11 -0.45 1.75 -21.85
C GLN A 11 -0.33 0.26 -22.23
N TYR A 12 -1.44 -0.38 -22.50
CA TYR A 12 -1.54 -1.72 -23.05
C TYR A 12 -2.23 -1.63 -24.40
N LYS A 13 -1.49 -1.86 -25.48
CA LYS A 13 -1.98 -1.66 -26.86
C LYS A 13 -2.55 -0.24 -27.01
N GLU A 14 -3.85 -0.11 -27.24
CA GLU A 14 -4.53 1.18 -27.38
C GLU A 14 -5.12 1.73 -26.08
N HIS A 15 -5.10 0.95 -24.99
CA HIS A 15 -5.70 1.36 -23.70
C HIS A 15 -4.66 1.95 -22.76
N VAL A 16 -4.81 3.23 -22.42
CA VAL A 16 -4.04 3.90 -21.37
C VAL A 16 -4.70 3.61 -20.03
N VAL A 17 -4.01 2.87 -19.15
CA VAL A 17 -4.49 2.46 -17.83
C VAL A 17 -4.03 3.42 -16.73
N VAL A 18 -2.85 4.02 -16.89
CA VAL A 18 -2.34 5.12 -16.06
C VAL A 18 -1.82 6.18 -17.00
N ASP A 19 -2.29 7.41 -16.86
CA ASP A 19 -2.03 8.50 -17.79
C ASP A 19 -1.37 9.67 -17.06
N GLN A 20 -0.07 9.88 -17.32
CA GLN A 20 0.76 10.99 -16.87
C GLN A 20 0.65 11.29 -15.36
N LEU A 21 0.55 10.25 -14.54
CA LEU A 21 0.45 10.41 -13.10
C LEU A 21 1.67 11.14 -12.55
N SER A 22 1.44 12.26 -11.87
CA SER A 22 2.48 13.04 -11.19
C SER A 22 2.02 13.40 -9.79
N LEU A 23 2.79 13.01 -8.78
CA LEU A 23 2.55 13.36 -7.38
C LEU A 23 3.80 13.08 -6.53
N ASN A 24 3.83 13.69 -5.34
CA ASN A 24 4.91 13.50 -4.38
C ASN A 24 4.34 13.03 -3.04
N ILE A 25 5.06 12.11 -2.37
CA ILE A 25 4.73 11.63 -1.02
C ILE A 25 5.91 11.91 -0.10
N LYS A 26 5.63 12.46 1.09
CA LYS A 26 6.65 12.82 2.08
C LYS A 26 7.10 11.58 2.86
N MET A 27 8.27 11.67 3.48
CA MET A 27 8.76 10.61 4.36
C MET A 27 7.84 10.46 5.58
N GLY A 28 7.49 9.21 5.92
CA GLY A 28 6.61 8.89 7.04
C GLY A 28 5.13 9.19 6.79
N GLU A 29 4.77 9.72 5.62
CA GLU A 29 3.38 10.02 5.26
C GLU A 29 2.57 8.74 5.06
N PHE A 30 1.32 8.72 5.54
CA PHE A 30 0.32 7.73 5.18
C PHE A 30 -0.52 8.27 4.03
N PHE A 31 -0.21 7.85 2.82
CA PHE A 31 -0.85 8.31 1.60
C PHE A 31 -1.87 7.27 1.09
N ALA A 32 -3.09 7.71 0.80
CA ALA A 32 -4.10 6.86 0.17
C ALA A 32 -4.26 7.19 -1.32
N LEU A 33 -4.28 6.18 -2.16
CA LEU A 33 -4.67 6.27 -3.55
C LEU A 33 -6.08 5.70 -3.68
N LEU A 34 -7.07 6.59 -3.69
CA LEU A 34 -8.50 6.28 -3.73
C LEU A 34 -9.01 6.24 -5.17
N GLY A 35 -9.89 5.30 -5.48
CA GLY A 35 -10.54 5.23 -6.80
C GLY A 35 -11.38 3.97 -6.96
N GLN A 36 -12.27 3.97 -7.93
CA GLN A 36 -13.07 2.79 -8.29
C GLN A 36 -12.18 1.65 -8.82
N ASN A 37 -12.75 0.47 -9.00
CA ASN A 37 -12.09 -0.63 -9.68
C ASN A 37 -11.72 -0.19 -11.11
N ALA A 38 -10.57 -0.65 -11.59
CA ALA A 38 -10.00 -0.26 -12.88
C ALA A 38 -9.56 1.22 -13.00
N ALA A 39 -9.54 2.01 -11.92
CA ALA A 39 -9.02 3.39 -11.95
C ALA A 39 -7.50 3.49 -12.19
N GLY A 40 -6.75 2.37 -12.17
CA GLY A 40 -5.30 2.34 -12.38
C GLY A 40 -4.47 2.18 -11.09
N LYS A 41 -5.07 2.08 -9.91
CA LYS A 41 -4.39 2.01 -8.59
C LYS A 41 -3.37 0.87 -8.49
N THR A 42 -3.82 -0.39 -8.67
CA THR A 42 -2.95 -1.58 -8.62
C THR A 42 -1.87 -1.54 -9.70
N THR A 43 -2.18 -1.02 -10.89
CA THR A 43 -1.18 -0.84 -11.97
C THR A 43 -0.10 0.15 -11.54
N THR A 44 -0.48 1.25 -10.91
CA THR A 44 0.45 2.24 -10.34
C THR A 44 1.36 1.60 -9.30
N ILE A 45 0.81 0.88 -8.32
CA ILE A 45 1.63 0.16 -7.32
C ILE A 45 2.56 -0.85 -8.00
N LYS A 46 2.10 -1.63 -8.98
CA LYS A 46 2.94 -2.60 -9.69
C LYS A 46 4.11 -1.93 -10.40
N MET A 47 3.93 -0.75 -10.98
CA MET A 47 5.02 0.02 -11.57
C MET A 47 6.01 0.50 -10.50
N LEU A 48 5.52 1.12 -9.41
CA LEU A 48 6.37 1.60 -8.32
C LEU A 48 7.15 0.47 -7.65
N CYS A 49 6.58 -0.74 -7.54
CA CYS A 49 7.27 -1.91 -7.01
C CYS A 49 8.21 -2.59 -8.01
N GLY A 50 8.30 -2.08 -9.25
CA GLY A 50 9.10 -2.69 -10.32
C GLY A 50 8.62 -4.10 -10.73
N LEU A 51 7.33 -4.39 -10.53
CA LEU A 51 6.66 -5.60 -11.02
C LEU A 51 6.12 -5.42 -12.43
N LEU A 52 6.05 -4.17 -12.88
CA LEU A 52 5.59 -3.78 -14.20
C LEU A 52 6.40 -2.57 -14.65
N SER A 53 6.95 -2.61 -15.88
CA SER A 53 7.66 -1.46 -16.45
C SER A 53 6.65 -0.39 -16.92
N PRO A 54 6.87 0.90 -16.61
CA PRO A 54 6.08 1.97 -17.18
C PRO A 54 6.30 2.04 -18.72
N THR A 55 5.32 2.60 -19.42
CA THR A 55 5.42 2.91 -20.85
C THR A 55 6.13 4.23 -21.07
N ALA A 56 5.93 5.19 -20.17
CA ALA A 56 6.60 6.49 -20.14
C ALA A 56 6.65 7.04 -18.71
N GLY A 57 7.47 8.07 -18.48
CA GLY A 57 7.68 8.66 -17.17
C GLY A 57 8.57 7.82 -16.27
N ASP A 58 8.77 8.30 -15.04
CA ASP A 58 9.60 7.64 -14.03
C ASP A 58 9.07 7.95 -12.63
N ALA A 59 9.55 7.22 -11.64
CA ALA A 59 9.37 7.55 -10.24
C ALA A 59 10.67 7.32 -9.46
N LEU A 60 10.93 8.21 -8.50
CA LEU A 60 12.04 8.07 -7.56
C LEU A 60 11.53 7.56 -6.23
N LEU A 61 12.11 6.47 -5.74
CA LEU A 61 11.83 5.89 -4.43
C LEU A 61 13.06 6.09 -3.53
N ASP A 62 12.95 7.00 -2.58
CA ASP A 62 14.09 7.42 -1.75
C ASP A 62 15.32 7.79 -2.60
N GLY A 63 15.08 8.54 -3.69
CA GLY A 63 16.09 9.00 -4.64
C GLY A 63 16.46 8.01 -5.76
N GLU A 64 15.96 6.77 -5.72
CA GLU A 64 16.30 5.74 -6.70
C GLU A 64 15.21 5.58 -7.76
N SER A 65 15.58 5.70 -9.04
CA SER A 65 14.67 5.55 -10.19
C SER A 65 14.16 4.12 -10.34
N ILE A 66 12.85 3.97 -10.52
CA ILE A 66 12.23 2.66 -10.81
C ILE A 66 12.55 2.17 -12.22
N VAL A 67 13.03 3.03 -13.12
CA VAL A 67 13.40 2.70 -14.50
C VAL A 67 14.89 2.43 -14.60
N HIS A 68 15.74 3.30 -14.07
CA HIS A 68 17.19 3.25 -14.26
C HIS A 68 17.94 2.52 -13.13
N HIS A 69 17.40 2.54 -11.89
CA HIS A 69 18.03 1.96 -10.70
C HIS A 69 17.12 0.96 -9.98
N GLN A 70 16.42 0.09 -10.73
CA GLN A 70 15.37 -0.81 -10.23
C GLN A 70 15.81 -1.65 -9.00
N VAL A 71 17.03 -2.18 -9.01
CA VAL A 71 17.54 -3.02 -7.91
C VAL A 71 17.70 -2.20 -6.63
N ALA A 72 18.21 -0.97 -6.73
CA ALA A 72 18.36 -0.06 -5.60
C ALA A 72 17.00 0.40 -5.07
N ALA A 73 16.08 0.77 -5.95
CA ALA A 73 14.71 1.14 -5.61
C ALA A 73 13.98 0.00 -4.88
N LYS A 74 14.06 -1.24 -5.37
CA LYS A 74 13.44 -2.43 -4.75
C LYS A 74 13.92 -2.71 -3.33
N LYS A 75 15.16 -2.34 -2.98
CA LYS A 75 15.69 -2.48 -1.61
C LYS A 75 15.06 -1.52 -0.61
N LYS A 76 14.39 -0.46 -1.07
CA LYS A 76 13.77 0.57 -0.22
C LYS A 76 12.33 0.26 0.16
N LEU A 77 11.69 -0.65 -0.56
CA LEU A 77 10.26 -0.90 -0.45
C LEU A 77 9.92 -2.35 -0.12
N ASN A 78 8.68 -2.53 0.31
CA ASN A 78 8.01 -3.82 0.26
C ASN A 78 6.52 -3.63 -0.03
N ILE A 79 5.84 -4.72 -0.36
CA ILE A 79 4.42 -4.73 -0.70
C ILE A 79 3.68 -5.85 0.02
N SER A 80 2.49 -5.54 0.55
CA SER A 80 1.46 -6.53 0.86
C SER A 80 0.42 -6.50 -0.27
N PRO A 81 0.41 -7.47 -1.19
CA PRO A 81 -0.47 -7.47 -2.34
C PRO A 81 -1.92 -7.75 -1.93
N GLN A 82 -2.87 -7.49 -2.85
CA GLN A 82 -4.29 -7.73 -2.65
C GLN A 82 -4.58 -9.19 -2.27
N GLU A 83 -4.00 -10.14 -2.99
CA GLU A 83 -4.02 -11.56 -2.61
C GLU A 83 -2.95 -11.82 -1.54
N THR A 84 -3.34 -12.48 -0.44
CA THR A 84 -2.40 -12.75 0.65
C THR A 84 -1.35 -13.77 0.23
N ALA A 85 -0.10 -13.33 0.08
CA ALA A 85 1.04 -14.17 -0.30
C ALA A 85 1.65 -14.87 0.93
N VAL A 86 0.89 -15.73 1.60
CA VAL A 86 1.35 -16.52 2.75
C VAL A 86 1.58 -17.98 2.35
N ALA A 87 2.64 -18.61 2.86
CA ALA A 87 2.89 -20.03 2.65
C ALA A 87 1.91 -20.85 3.51
N PRO A 88 0.90 -21.54 2.94
CA PRO A 88 -0.24 -22.05 3.69
C PRO A 88 0.14 -23.18 4.65
N ASN A 89 1.18 -23.94 4.37
CA ASN A 89 1.62 -25.09 5.17
C ASN A 89 2.67 -24.71 6.24
N LEU A 90 3.22 -23.51 6.18
CA LEU A 90 4.10 -22.97 7.22
C LEU A 90 3.28 -22.34 8.34
N THR A 91 3.83 -22.35 9.54
CA THR A 91 3.28 -21.62 10.70
C THR A 91 3.45 -20.10 10.51
N VAL A 92 2.80 -19.31 11.35
CA VAL A 92 2.97 -17.85 11.39
C VAL A 92 4.44 -17.50 11.56
N LEU A 93 5.11 -18.11 12.56
CA LEU A 93 6.52 -17.86 12.82
C LEU A 93 7.40 -18.26 11.64
N GLU A 94 7.19 -19.43 11.05
CA GLU A 94 7.98 -19.91 9.90
C GLU A 94 7.82 -19.02 8.67
N ASN A 95 6.61 -18.49 8.39
CA ASN A 95 6.39 -17.50 7.34
C ASN A 95 7.24 -16.24 7.55
N LEU A 96 7.27 -15.70 8.77
CA LEU A 96 8.08 -14.52 9.09
C LEU A 96 9.58 -14.83 8.98
N LEU A 97 10.04 -15.95 9.53
CA LEU A 97 11.44 -16.35 9.46
C LEU A 97 11.90 -16.60 8.02
N LEU A 98 11.03 -17.19 7.17
CA LEU A 98 11.30 -17.35 5.74
C LEU A 98 11.59 -16.01 5.08
N MET A 99 10.72 -15.01 5.32
CA MET A 99 10.93 -13.67 4.77
C MET A 99 12.21 -13.02 5.30
N GLY A 100 12.48 -13.13 6.60
CA GLY A 100 13.73 -12.62 7.17
C GLY A 100 14.96 -13.20 6.46
N ARG A 101 14.98 -14.50 6.17
CA ARG A 101 16.07 -15.16 5.44
C ARG A 101 16.17 -14.71 3.99
N ILE A 102 15.04 -14.57 3.28
CA ILE A 102 15.00 -14.05 1.90
C ILE A 102 15.61 -12.65 1.82
N TYR A 103 15.39 -11.81 2.85
CA TYR A 103 15.98 -10.48 2.94
C TYR A 103 17.37 -10.44 3.57
N GLY A 104 18.02 -11.59 3.74
CA GLY A 104 19.42 -11.69 4.18
C GLY A 104 19.66 -11.49 5.67
N CYS A 105 18.61 -11.56 6.51
CA CYS A 105 18.77 -11.49 7.96
C CYS A 105 19.53 -12.72 8.49
N SER A 106 20.44 -12.51 9.45
CA SER A 106 20.96 -13.60 10.26
C SER A 106 19.83 -14.30 11.02
N LYS A 107 20.07 -15.52 11.51
CA LYS A 107 19.07 -16.26 12.31
C LYS A 107 18.62 -15.46 13.52
N THR A 108 19.54 -14.82 14.22
CA THR A 108 19.26 -14.01 15.41
C THR A 108 18.41 -12.80 15.06
N GLU A 109 18.77 -12.07 14.00
CA GLU A 109 18.03 -10.89 13.55
C GLU A 109 16.65 -11.26 13.03
N ALA A 110 16.51 -12.35 12.28
CA ALA A 110 15.22 -12.83 11.80
C ALA A 110 14.26 -13.18 12.97
N ASN A 111 14.76 -13.85 14.01
CA ASN A 111 13.97 -14.15 15.20
C ASN A 111 13.54 -12.88 15.95
N LYS A 112 14.47 -11.92 16.13
CA LYS A 112 14.17 -10.64 16.77
C LYS A 112 13.07 -9.88 16.03
N ARG A 113 13.22 -9.76 14.70
CA ARG A 113 12.22 -9.09 13.84
C ARG A 113 10.89 -9.83 13.85
N ALA A 114 10.90 -11.17 13.71
CA ALA A 114 9.68 -11.97 13.74
C ALA A 114 8.90 -11.78 15.04
N SER A 115 9.59 -11.81 16.20
CA SER A 115 8.97 -11.52 17.51
C SER A 115 8.35 -10.13 17.55
N ALA A 116 9.06 -9.10 17.09
CA ALA A 116 8.55 -7.73 17.05
C ALA A 116 7.32 -7.61 16.16
N GLN A 117 7.35 -8.21 14.96
CA GLN A 117 6.21 -8.19 14.04
C GLN A 117 5.02 -9.00 14.59
N MET A 118 5.25 -10.16 15.20
CA MET A 118 4.16 -10.92 15.82
C MET A 118 3.47 -10.12 16.93
N ASN A 119 4.23 -9.41 17.75
CA ASN A 119 3.67 -8.57 18.82
C ASN A 119 2.85 -7.41 18.22
N LEU A 120 3.42 -6.66 17.27
CA LEU A 120 2.78 -5.51 16.64
C LEU A 120 1.46 -5.90 15.94
N PHE A 121 1.47 -7.01 15.19
CA PHE A 121 0.31 -7.47 14.42
C PHE A 121 -0.64 -8.39 15.21
N GLY A 122 -0.42 -8.59 16.52
CA GLY A 122 -1.27 -9.44 17.37
C GLY A 122 -1.27 -10.92 16.95
N LEU A 123 -0.15 -11.40 16.42
CA LEU A 123 0.02 -12.76 15.89
C LEU A 123 0.61 -13.74 16.90
N THR A 124 1.17 -13.26 18.02
CA THR A 124 1.85 -14.08 19.03
C THR A 124 1.01 -15.27 19.52
N PRO A 125 -0.31 -15.13 19.81
CA PRO A 125 -1.12 -16.27 20.25
C PRO A 125 -1.31 -17.35 19.16
N ARG A 126 -0.96 -17.06 17.91
CA ARG A 126 -1.11 -17.92 16.75
C ARG A 126 0.23 -18.34 16.13
N GLN A 127 1.35 -18.10 16.80
CA GLN A 127 2.70 -18.30 16.24
C GLN A 127 2.94 -19.70 15.68
N SER A 128 2.38 -20.74 16.33
CA SER A 128 2.52 -22.14 15.93
C SER A 128 1.40 -22.64 15.00
N ASN A 129 0.39 -21.80 14.70
CA ASN A 129 -0.69 -22.19 13.81
C ASN A 129 -0.21 -22.12 12.35
N LYS A 130 -0.56 -23.12 11.53
CA LYS A 130 -0.32 -23.08 10.09
C LYS A 130 -1.16 -21.98 9.45
N ALA A 131 -0.58 -21.24 8.50
CA ALA A 131 -1.25 -20.11 7.85
C ALA A 131 -2.58 -20.48 7.18
N LYS A 132 -2.73 -21.72 6.67
CA LYS A 132 -3.99 -22.21 6.09
C LYS A 132 -5.16 -22.24 7.08
N THR A 133 -4.88 -22.39 8.39
CA THR A 133 -5.92 -22.46 9.44
C THR A 133 -6.32 -21.10 10.00
N LEU A 134 -5.68 -20.02 9.57
CA LEU A 134 -5.99 -18.66 9.99
C LEU A 134 -7.24 -18.13 9.31
N SER A 135 -8.01 -17.28 10.01
CA SER A 135 -9.06 -16.48 9.37
C SER A 135 -8.47 -15.50 8.36
N GLY A 136 -9.31 -14.93 7.46
CA GLY A 136 -8.88 -13.95 6.47
C GLY A 136 -8.16 -12.75 7.10
N GLY A 137 -8.69 -12.22 8.20
CA GLY A 137 -8.08 -11.11 8.93
C GLY A 137 -6.69 -11.43 9.48
N TYR A 138 -6.50 -12.62 10.06
CA TYR A 138 -5.18 -13.05 10.53
C TYR A 138 -4.20 -13.31 9.38
N LYS A 139 -4.66 -13.86 8.25
CA LYS A 139 -3.84 -14.00 7.04
C LYS A 139 -3.39 -12.65 6.51
N ARG A 140 -4.28 -11.65 6.50
CA ARG A 140 -3.95 -10.28 6.07
C ARG A 140 -2.92 -9.65 7.00
N ARG A 141 -3.10 -9.74 8.34
CA ARG A 141 -2.11 -9.26 9.31
C ARG A 141 -0.75 -9.93 9.10
N LEU A 142 -0.73 -11.25 8.86
CA LEU A 142 0.50 -11.98 8.56
C LEU A 142 1.16 -11.49 7.27
N SER A 143 0.39 -11.25 6.19
CA SER A 143 0.90 -10.73 4.92
C SER A 143 1.59 -9.35 5.11
N VAL A 144 0.97 -8.45 5.85
CA VAL A 144 1.57 -7.13 6.15
C VAL A 144 2.80 -7.28 7.04
N ALA A 145 2.75 -8.12 8.08
CA ALA A 145 3.88 -8.41 8.96
C ALA A 145 5.07 -8.99 8.18
N MET A 146 4.82 -9.88 7.21
CA MET A 146 5.85 -10.43 6.31
C MET A 146 6.50 -9.32 5.46
N ALA A 147 5.73 -8.38 4.96
CA ALA A 147 6.27 -7.24 4.21
C ALA A 147 7.15 -6.35 5.10
N MET A 148 6.86 -6.24 6.40
CA MET A 148 7.66 -5.48 7.35
C MET A 148 8.98 -6.17 7.76
N MET A 149 9.15 -7.46 7.44
CA MET A 149 10.39 -8.19 7.79
C MET A 149 11.65 -7.64 7.14
N SER A 150 11.55 -6.98 5.98
CA SER A 150 12.68 -6.32 5.32
C SER A 150 13.06 -4.98 5.95
N ASN A 151 12.28 -4.47 6.92
CA ASN A 151 12.40 -3.11 7.47
C ASN A 151 12.38 -2.03 6.36
N PRO A 152 11.32 -1.99 5.54
CA PRO A 152 11.26 -1.12 4.37
C PRO A 152 11.12 0.35 4.76
N LYS A 153 11.64 1.26 3.93
CA LYS A 153 11.36 2.71 4.05
C LYS A 153 9.98 3.06 3.49
N ILE A 154 9.49 2.26 2.54
CA ILE A 154 8.20 2.43 1.85
C ILE A 154 7.44 1.12 1.89
N LEU A 155 6.23 1.14 2.42
CA LEU A 155 5.32 0.00 2.45
C LEU A 155 4.13 0.27 1.52
N PHE A 156 3.96 -0.56 0.51
CA PHE A 156 2.77 -0.56 -0.34
C PHE A 156 1.74 -1.56 0.19
N LEU A 157 0.49 -1.11 0.29
CA LEU A 157 -0.66 -1.92 0.71
C LEU A 157 -1.73 -1.87 -0.39
N ASP A 158 -1.89 -2.96 -1.12
CA ASP A 158 -2.88 -3.03 -2.21
C ASP A 158 -4.18 -3.62 -1.68
N GLU A 159 -5.20 -2.76 -1.48
CA GLU A 159 -6.52 -3.09 -0.95
C GLU A 159 -6.48 -3.99 0.31
N PRO A 160 -5.77 -3.59 1.39
CA PRO A 160 -5.45 -4.48 2.51
C PRO A 160 -6.67 -4.95 3.30
N THR A 161 -7.81 -4.27 3.21
CA THR A 161 -9.02 -4.59 3.99
C THR A 161 -10.12 -5.25 3.15
N LEU A 162 -9.84 -5.50 1.86
CA LEU A 162 -10.82 -6.12 0.96
C LEU A 162 -11.29 -7.49 1.51
N GLY A 163 -12.62 -7.65 1.58
CA GLY A 163 -13.24 -8.90 2.05
C GLY A 163 -13.11 -9.18 3.56
N MET A 164 -12.64 -8.19 4.34
CA MET A 164 -12.60 -8.32 5.81
C MET A 164 -13.91 -7.87 6.45
N ASP A 165 -14.28 -8.55 7.54
CA ASP A 165 -15.36 -8.07 8.40
C ASP A 165 -14.98 -6.75 9.10
N VAL A 166 -15.99 -6.01 9.58
CA VAL A 166 -15.81 -4.69 10.19
C VAL A 166 -14.80 -4.70 11.34
N ARG A 167 -14.87 -5.70 12.23
CA ARG A 167 -14.00 -5.78 13.40
C ARG A 167 -12.54 -6.03 13.00
N ALA A 168 -12.31 -7.00 12.10
CA ALA A 168 -10.96 -7.31 11.60
C ALA A 168 -10.34 -6.10 10.88
N ARG A 169 -11.15 -5.34 10.11
CA ARG A 169 -10.73 -4.11 9.43
C ARG A 169 -10.30 -3.03 10.44
N HIS A 170 -11.12 -2.74 11.44
CA HIS A 170 -10.76 -1.78 12.49
C HIS A 170 -9.50 -2.18 13.27
N ASP A 171 -9.33 -3.48 13.56
CA ASP A 171 -8.13 -3.97 14.22
C ASP A 171 -6.88 -3.77 13.35
N LEU A 172 -6.97 -4.00 12.02
CA LEU A 172 -5.86 -3.73 11.11
C LEU A 172 -5.55 -2.23 11.03
N TRP A 173 -6.56 -1.35 10.98
CA TRP A 173 -6.37 0.10 10.99
C TRP A 173 -5.64 0.59 12.23
N LYS A 174 -5.98 0.06 13.43
CA LYS A 174 -5.25 0.38 14.68
C LYS A 174 -3.76 0.03 14.57
N ILE A 175 -3.44 -1.12 13.97
CA ILE A 175 -2.06 -1.55 13.76
C ILE A 175 -1.36 -0.64 12.76
N LEU A 176 -1.99 -0.34 11.61
CA LEU A 176 -1.41 0.52 10.59
C LEU A 176 -1.17 1.95 11.09
N ASN A 177 -2.05 2.48 11.95
CA ASN A 177 -1.85 3.77 12.59
C ASN A 177 -0.60 3.82 13.49
N GLN A 178 -0.19 2.70 14.09
CA GLN A 178 1.05 2.64 14.88
C GLN A 178 2.31 2.74 14.00
N LEU A 179 2.20 2.47 12.70
CA LEU A 179 3.31 2.57 11.74
C LEU A 179 3.49 3.98 11.17
N LYS A 180 2.51 4.89 11.37
CA LYS A 180 2.61 6.28 10.90
C LYS A 180 3.86 6.96 11.44
N GLY A 181 4.53 7.73 10.58
CA GLY A 181 5.77 8.42 10.92
C GLY A 181 7.02 7.52 10.95
N GLN A 182 6.87 6.20 11.06
CA GLN A 182 7.98 5.24 11.09
C GLN A 182 8.34 4.73 9.69
N VAL A 183 7.34 4.53 8.86
CA VAL A 183 7.46 4.06 7.48
C VAL A 183 6.52 4.86 6.60
N THR A 184 6.93 5.18 5.37
CA THR A 184 6.03 5.79 4.38
C THR A 184 5.07 4.72 3.88
N ILE A 185 3.76 4.94 4.01
CA ILE A 185 2.75 3.96 3.61
C ILE A 185 1.98 4.49 2.41
N VAL A 186 1.87 3.68 1.38
CA VAL A 186 1.00 3.94 0.22
C VAL A 186 -0.08 2.87 0.17
N LEU A 187 -1.29 3.30 0.45
CA LEU A 187 -2.47 2.45 0.48
C LEU A 187 -3.28 2.64 -0.80
N THR A 188 -3.65 1.56 -1.50
CA THR A 188 -4.75 1.65 -2.47
C THR A 188 -6.04 1.16 -1.83
N THR A 189 -7.12 1.86 -2.09
CA THR A 189 -8.45 1.48 -1.59
C THR A 189 -9.55 2.05 -2.46
N HIS A 190 -10.73 1.48 -2.34
CA HIS A 190 -12.00 2.06 -2.80
C HIS A 190 -12.94 2.36 -1.62
N TYR A 191 -12.48 2.15 -0.37
CA TYR A 191 -13.24 2.45 0.84
C TYR A 191 -12.91 3.86 1.34
N LEU A 192 -13.90 4.75 1.30
CA LEU A 192 -13.77 6.14 1.75
C LEU A 192 -13.47 6.23 3.25
N GLU A 193 -14.12 5.39 4.06
CA GLU A 193 -13.92 5.31 5.50
C GLU A 193 -12.45 5.00 5.86
N GLU A 194 -11.79 4.14 5.09
CA GLU A 194 -10.38 3.81 5.28
C GLU A 194 -9.47 5.02 5.06
N VAL A 195 -9.79 5.83 4.05
CA VAL A 195 -9.08 7.09 3.78
C VAL A 195 -9.25 8.07 4.91
N GLU A 196 -10.48 8.28 5.40
CA GLU A 196 -10.77 9.23 6.48
C GLU A 196 -10.08 8.86 7.80
N VAL A 197 -9.93 7.55 8.07
CA VAL A 197 -9.29 7.06 9.32
C VAL A 197 -7.76 7.03 9.24
N LEU A 198 -7.19 6.70 8.08
CA LEU A 198 -5.78 6.39 7.96
C LEU A 198 -4.95 7.46 7.25
N ALA A 199 -5.49 8.12 6.23
CA ALA A 199 -4.66 8.91 5.34
C ALA A 199 -4.34 10.30 5.88
N ASP A 200 -3.08 10.71 5.77
CA ASP A 200 -2.68 12.12 5.93
C ASP A 200 -3.05 12.93 4.69
N ARG A 201 -2.84 12.34 3.50
CA ARG A 201 -3.28 12.88 2.22
C ARG A 201 -3.84 11.78 1.34
N VAL A 202 -4.72 12.18 0.43
CA VAL A 202 -5.35 11.29 -0.54
C VAL A 202 -5.18 11.82 -1.96
N GLY A 203 -4.86 10.91 -2.89
CA GLY A 203 -4.97 11.14 -4.31
C GLY A 203 -6.19 10.40 -4.84
N ILE A 204 -7.13 11.11 -5.48
CA ILE A 204 -8.30 10.51 -6.10
C ILE A 204 -7.98 10.19 -7.55
N MET A 205 -8.02 8.91 -7.89
CA MET A 205 -7.83 8.42 -9.27
C MET A 205 -9.15 8.08 -9.94
N HIS A 206 -9.30 8.50 -11.18
CA HIS A 206 -10.39 8.11 -12.05
C HIS A 206 -9.90 7.93 -13.49
N ARG A 207 -10.22 6.78 -14.12
CA ARG A 207 -9.84 6.46 -15.51
C ARG A 207 -8.36 6.69 -15.82
N GLY A 208 -7.48 6.24 -14.92
CA GLY A 208 -6.03 6.33 -15.07
C GLY A 208 -5.42 7.69 -14.72
N ARG A 209 -6.20 8.70 -14.41
CA ARG A 209 -5.74 10.07 -14.09
C ARG A 209 -5.93 10.43 -12.63
N LEU A 210 -5.04 11.24 -12.11
CA LEU A 210 -5.19 11.89 -10.81
C LEU A 210 -6.16 13.07 -10.97
N ARG A 211 -7.29 13.03 -10.26
CA ARG A 211 -8.31 14.08 -10.31
C ARG A 211 -8.15 15.12 -9.22
N ALA A 212 -7.71 14.69 -8.02
CA ALA A 212 -7.46 15.57 -6.91
C ALA A 212 -6.36 15.01 -6.00
N LEU A 213 -5.67 15.89 -5.28
CA LEU A 213 -4.59 15.57 -4.36
C LEU A 213 -4.60 16.55 -3.19
N GLY A 214 -4.79 16.08 -1.98
CA GLY A 214 -4.81 16.93 -0.79
C GLY A 214 -5.12 16.15 0.48
N THR A 215 -5.26 16.84 1.60
CA THR A 215 -5.88 16.25 2.79
C THR A 215 -7.40 16.12 2.57
N VAL A 216 -8.05 15.22 3.30
CA VAL A 216 -9.52 15.08 3.22
C VAL A 216 -10.22 16.43 3.47
N GLN A 217 -9.71 17.22 4.43
CA GLN A 217 -10.28 18.53 4.75
C GLN A 217 -10.09 19.56 3.63
N GLN A 218 -8.91 19.58 2.98
CA GLN A 218 -8.67 20.43 1.81
C GLN A 218 -9.63 20.11 0.68
N LEU A 219 -9.77 18.82 0.33
CA LEU A 219 -10.65 18.40 -0.76
C LEU A 219 -12.13 18.72 -0.46
N LYS A 220 -12.60 18.52 0.78
CA LYS A 220 -13.94 18.93 1.21
C LYS A 220 -14.15 20.43 1.08
N HIS A 221 -13.16 21.24 1.45
CA HIS A 221 -13.23 22.70 1.35
C HIS A 221 -13.24 23.17 -0.11
N GLU A 222 -12.36 22.65 -0.95
CA GLU A 222 -12.23 23.03 -2.37
C GLU A 222 -13.52 22.72 -3.16
N THR A 223 -14.13 21.57 -2.90
CA THR A 223 -15.41 21.17 -3.54
C THR A 223 -16.64 21.69 -2.83
N LYS A 224 -16.50 22.37 -1.69
CA LYS A 224 -17.61 22.84 -0.84
C LYS A 224 -18.54 21.71 -0.40
N LYS A 225 -18.01 20.52 -0.17
CA LYS A 225 -18.75 19.33 0.31
C LYS A 225 -18.42 19.03 1.78
N ASN A 226 -19.39 18.43 2.46
CA ASN A 226 -19.22 18.03 3.86
C ASN A 226 -18.69 16.60 4.01
N PHE A 227 -18.98 15.72 3.05
CA PHE A 227 -18.59 14.30 3.09
C PHE A 227 -17.62 13.98 1.97
N LEU A 228 -16.65 13.08 2.26
CA LEU A 228 -15.68 12.63 1.26
C LEU A 228 -16.36 11.87 0.11
N GLU A 229 -17.49 11.23 0.37
CA GLU A 229 -18.29 10.55 -0.64
C GLU A 229 -18.79 11.54 -1.73
N ASP A 230 -19.33 12.68 -1.32
CA ASP A 230 -19.78 13.71 -2.27
C ASP A 230 -18.63 14.30 -3.08
N VAL A 231 -17.45 14.51 -2.44
CA VAL A 231 -16.22 14.92 -3.11
C VAL A 231 -15.82 13.89 -4.17
N PHE A 232 -15.83 12.62 -3.80
CA PHE A 232 -15.45 11.53 -4.69
C PHE A 232 -16.41 11.42 -5.89
N LEU A 233 -17.71 11.50 -5.66
CA LEU A 233 -18.72 11.45 -6.72
C LEU A 233 -18.54 12.61 -7.69
N GLU A 234 -18.44 13.85 -7.21
CA GLU A 234 -18.23 15.02 -8.06
C GLU A 234 -16.99 14.91 -8.94
N LEU A 235 -15.86 14.48 -8.38
CA LEU A 235 -14.58 14.37 -9.11
C LEU A 235 -14.50 13.15 -10.06
N THR A 236 -15.46 12.22 -9.97
CA THR A 236 -15.52 11.01 -10.77
C THR A 236 -16.74 10.91 -11.68
N GLU A 237 -17.65 11.92 -11.66
CA GLU A 237 -18.76 12.01 -12.60
C GLU A 237 -18.29 12.17 -14.06
N GLU A 238 -19.09 11.62 -15.00
CA GLU A 238 -18.83 11.75 -16.43
C GLU A 238 -19.10 13.20 -16.87
N GLY A 239 -18.03 13.92 -17.19
CA GLY A 239 -18.11 15.32 -17.61
C GLY A 239 -17.41 16.32 -16.68
N ALA A 240 -16.88 15.90 -15.56
CA ALA A 240 -16.03 16.75 -14.72
C ALA A 240 -14.65 16.91 -15.37
N LEU A 241 -14.52 17.95 -16.26
CA LEU A 241 -13.35 18.49 -16.98
C LEU A 241 -12.68 17.56 -17.97
#